data_4af31c5f42331259c8bbe9c417a34a5e
#
_entry.id   4af31c5f42331259c8bbe9c417a34a5e
#
_cell.length_a   1.000
_cell.length_b   1.000
_cell.length_c   1.000
_cell.angle_alpha   90.00
_cell.angle_beta   90.00
_cell.angle_gamma   90.00
#
_symmetry.space_group_name_H-M   'P 1'
#
loop_
_entity.id
_entity.type
_entity.pdbx_description
1 polymer ?
#
loop_
_entity_poly.entity_id
_entity_poly.type
_entity_poly.pdbx_seq_one_letter_code
_entity_poly.pdbx_strand_id
1 'polypeptide(L)'
;TWFSMFVEDTVDMLPLKGEKTPMVEAMQRVWTGKELDETAPVILGMMTVNGKSAIDNVRIKAGASLKAEVAAIDKENDSLTYVWEVLKEATVLGFGGSYEPRPERVGEVAMSDKNVYETAIKVPGEYRLYVYVLDNTGFVSTANIPFQVID
;
A
#
# COMPACT_ATOMS: atom_id res chain seq x y z
N THR A 1 6.67 7.96 6.12
CA THR A 1 5.63 7.18 6.82
C THR A 1 6.22 6.64 8.08
N TRP A 2 5.83 7.22 9.18
CA TRP A 2 6.24 6.82 10.51
C TRP A 2 5.53 5.52 10.88
N PHE A 3 6.15 4.71 11.68
CA PHE A 3 5.70 3.41 12.16
C PHE A 3 4.22 3.43 12.55
N SER A 4 3.35 3.13 11.62
CA SER A 4 1.94 3.00 11.91
C SER A 4 1.69 1.60 12.45
N MET A 5 1.19 1.52 13.68
CA MET A 5 0.75 0.25 14.26
C MET A 5 -0.57 -0.21 13.65
N PHE A 6 -1.37 0.74 13.20
CA PHE A 6 -2.67 0.49 12.61
C PHE A 6 -2.80 1.26 11.30
N VAL A 7 -3.51 0.69 10.36
CA VAL A 7 -3.90 1.40 9.14
C VAL A 7 -5.37 1.74 9.26
N GLU A 8 -5.64 3.03 9.36
CA GLU A 8 -6.97 3.57 9.51
C GLU A 8 -7.21 4.64 8.45
N ASP A 9 -8.39 4.67 7.89
CA ASP A 9 -8.83 5.77 7.05
C ASP A 9 -9.77 6.70 7.83
N THR A 10 -9.18 7.74 8.41
CA THR A 10 -9.91 8.74 9.22
C THR A 10 -10.84 9.65 8.42
N VAL A 11 -10.85 9.53 7.10
CA VAL A 11 -11.63 10.39 6.19
C VAL A 11 -12.57 9.60 5.26
N ASP A 12 -12.88 8.37 5.60
CA ASP A 12 -13.77 7.47 4.85
C ASP A 12 -13.40 7.27 3.37
N MET A 13 -12.10 7.36 3.08
CA MET A 13 -11.60 7.27 1.70
C MET A 13 -11.11 5.88 1.32
N LEU A 14 -10.84 5.03 2.31
CA LEU A 14 -10.39 3.63 2.15
C LEU A 14 -11.29 2.70 2.96
N PRO A 15 -11.49 1.46 2.56
CA PRO A 15 -12.25 0.47 3.32
C PRO A 15 -11.43 -0.16 4.45
N LEU A 16 -10.74 0.67 5.24
CA LEU A 16 -9.86 0.27 6.33
C LEU A 16 -10.45 0.75 7.67
N LYS A 17 -10.40 -0.09 8.69
CA LYS A 17 -11.09 0.12 9.98
C LYS A 17 -10.12 0.13 11.17
N GLY A 18 -8.83 0.28 10.94
CA GLY A 18 -7.81 0.20 11.98
C GLY A 18 -7.17 -1.18 12.05
N GLU A 19 -6.92 -1.81 10.92
CA GLU A 19 -6.23 -3.08 10.80
C GLU A 19 -4.81 -2.98 11.35
N LYS A 20 -4.40 -4.04 12.05
CA LYS A 20 -3.08 -4.14 12.68
C LYS A 20 -2.01 -4.39 11.62
N THR A 21 -0.90 -3.70 11.76
CA THR A 21 0.27 -3.92 10.90
C THR A 21 1.21 -4.99 11.49
N PRO A 22 2.18 -5.50 10.72
CA PRO A 22 3.23 -6.39 11.25
C PRO A 22 3.99 -5.81 12.46
N MET A 23 3.95 -4.50 12.66
CA MET A 23 4.53 -3.86 13.84
C MET A 23 3.80 -4.26 15.12
N VAL A 24 2.47 -4.31 15.10
CA VAL A 24 1.67 -4.74 16.27
C VAL A 24 1.97 -6.20 16.60
N GLU A 25 2.06 -7.05 15.58
CA GLU A 25 2.46 -8.45 15.72
C GLU A 25 3.84 -8.56 16.42
N ALA A 26 4.83 -7.84 15.90
CA ALA A 26 6.19 -7.86 16.47
C ALA A 26 6.22 -7.37 17.93
N MET A 27 5.50 -6.29 18.23
CA MET A 27 5.44 -5.75 19.60
C MET A 27 4.72 -6.69 20.56
N GLN A 28 3.61 -7.30 20.12
CA GLN A 28 2.87 -8.25 20.95
C GLN A 28 3.73 -9.47 21.28
N ARG A 29 4.46 -9.99 20.30
CA ARG A 29 5.40 -11.11 20.50
C ARG A 29 6.48 -10.75 21.52
N VAL A 30 7.08 -9.56 21.42
CA VAL A 30 8.11 -9.09 22.37
C VAL A 30 7.55 -8.93 23.77
N TRP A 31 6.35 -8.35 23.94
CA TRP A 31 5.79 -8.06 25.26
C TRP A 31 5.20 -9.28 25.95
N THR A 32 4.64 -10.20 25.20
CA THR A 32 3.95 -11.37 25.78
C THR A 32 4.81 -12.63 25.79
N GLY A 33 5.86 -12.67 24.98
CA GLY A 33 6.66 -13.87 24.74
C GLY A 33 5.90 -15.00 24.04
N LYS A 34 4.74 -14.69 23.45
CA LYS A 34 3.87 -15.68 22.79
C LYS A 34 3.77 -15.40 21.30
N GLU A 35 3.73 -16.46 20.50
CA GLU A 35 3.30 -16.37 19.12
C GLU A 35 1.81 -16.03 19.06
N LEU A 36 1.40 -15.40 17.97
CA LEU A 36 0.01 -15.08 17.69
C LEU A 36 -0.64 -16.20 16.89
N ASP A 37 -1.92 -16.43 17.13
CA ASP A 37 -2.73 -17.38 16.36
C ASP A 37 -3.00 -16.83 14.94
N GLU A 38 -3.05 -15.50 14.80
CA GLU A 38 -3.25 -14.77 13.55
C GLU A 38 -2.10 -13.79 13.31
N THR A 39 -1.60 -13.72 12.10
CA THR A 39 -0.47 -12.88 11.72
C THR A 39 -0.77 -12.06 10.47
N ALA A 40 -0.05 -10.94 10.29
CA ALA A 40 -0.23 -10.12 9.11
C ALA A 40 0.22 -10.84 7.82
N PRO A 41 -0.44 -10.61 6.69
CA PRO A 41 -0.01 -11.13 5.39
C PRO A 41 1.45 -10.80 5.10
N VAL A 42 2.16 -11.70 4.47
CA VAL A 42 3.57 -11.52 4.11
C VAL A 42 3.68 -11.13 2.64
N ILE A 43 4.14 -9.91 2.37
CA ILE A 43 4.46 -9.46 1.01
C ILE A 43 5.79 -10.06 0.60
N LEU A 44 5.80 -10.78 -0.54
CA LEU A 44 6.96 -11.46 -1.08
C LEU A 44 7.67 -10.57 -2.11
N GLY A 45 8.86 -10.11 -1.76
CA GLY A 45 9.66 -9.27 -2.66
C GLY A 45 9.12 -7.86 -2.84
N MET A 46 9.42 -7.26 -3.97
CA MET A 46 9.01 -5.88 -4.29
C MET A 46 7.75 -5.87 -5.15
N MET A 47 6.85 -4.94 -4.86
CA MET A 47 5.78 -4.59 -5.78
C MET A 47 6.36 -4.04 -7.08
N THR A 48 5.73 -4.37 -8.20
CA THR A 48 6.17 -3.93 -9.53
C THR A 48 5.09 -3.14 -10.26
N VAL A 49 5.53 -2.27 -11.15
CA VAL A 49 4.69 -1.57 -12.13
C VAL A 49 5.28 -1.83 -13.51
N ASN A 50 4.49 -2.43 -14.42
CA ASN A 50 4.92 -2.87 -15.74
C ASN A 50 6.22 -3.71 -15.68
N GLY A 51 6.33 -4.61 -14.69
CA GLY A 51 7.48 -5.47 -14.45
C GLY A 51 8.71 -4.78 -13.87
N LYS A 52 8.62 -3.50 -13.49
CA LYS A 52 9.71 -2.72 -12.88
C LYS A 52 9.43 -2.47 -11.41
N SER A 53 10.44 -2.54 -10.59
CA SER A 53 10.39 -2.23 -9.15
C SER A 53 10.76 -0.76 -8.87
N ALA A 54 10.65 -0.34 -7.61
CA ALA A 54 10.93 1.03 -7.20
C ALA A 54 12.38 1.49 -7.51
N ILE A 55 13.33 0.57 -7.59
CA ILE A 55 14.74 0.88 -7.89
C ILE A 55 15.00 1.13 -9.39
N ASP A 56 14.02 0.87 -10.26
CA ASP A 56 14.17 0.95 -11.72
C ASP A 56 13.74 2.31 -12.29
N ASN A 57 13.48 3.32 -11.44
CA ASN A 57 12.99 4.63 -11.87
C ASN A 57 11.80 4.53 -12.83
N VAL A 58 10.70 3.99 -12.35
CA VAL A 58 9.52 3.69 -13.17
C VAL A 58 8.99 4.94 -13.85
N ARG A 59 8.97 4.93 -15.18
CA ARG A 59 8.41 6.00 -16.02
C ARG A 59 7.38 5.44 -16.97
N ILE A 60 6.24 6.11 -17.10
CA ILE A 60 5.09 5.68 -17.90
C ILE A 60 4.66 6.88 -18.74
N LYS A 61 4.32 6.67 -20.00
CA LYS A 61 3.75 7.74 -20.84
C LYS A 61 2.34 8.08 -20.39
N ALA A 62 1.99 9.35 -20.47
CA ALA A 62 0.65 9.83 -20.17
C ALA A 62 -0.42 9.05 -20.97
N GLY A 63 -1.42 8.52 -20.26
CA GLY A 63 -2.48 7.70 -20.84
C GLY A 63 -2.10 6.26 -21.21
N ALA A 64 -0.83 5.85 -21.05
CA ALA A 64 -0.45 4.45 -21.22
C ALA A 64 -0.94 3.59 -20.04
N SER A 65 -1.12 2.29 -20.30
CA SER A 65 -1.53 1.33 -19.27
C SER A 65 -0.45 1.19 -18.20
N LEU A 66 -0.87 1.29 -16.95
CA LEU A 66 -0.12 0.96 -15.76
C LEU A 66 -0.68 -0.36 -15.23
N LYS A 67 0.16 -1.39 -15.18
CA LYS A 67 -0.16 -2.67 -14.54
C LYS A 67 0.73 -2.87 -13.34
N ALA A 68 0.14 -2.89 -12.14
CA ALA A 68 0.85 -3.16 -10.90
C ALA A 68 0.60 -4.59 -10.45
N GLU A 69 1.61 -5.19 -9.83
CA GLU A 69 1.55 -6.55 -9.30
C GLU A 69 2.28 -6.60 -7.94
N VAL A 70 1.69 -7.33 -7.00
CA VAL A 70 2.29 -7.65 -5.70
C VAL A 70 2.09 -9.13 -5.40
N ALA A 71 3.12 -9.80 -4.91
CA ALA A 71 2.99 -11.16 -4.41
C ALA A 71 2.82 -11.12 -2.88
N ALA A 72 1.83 -11.81 -2.37
CA ALA A 72 1.60 -11.94 -0.93
C ALA A 72 1.09 -13.34 -0.60
N ILE A 73 1.39 -13.78 0.61
CA ILE A 73 0.87 -15.02 1.20
C ILE A 73 0.34 -14.72 2.59
N ASP A 74 -0.61 -15.52 2.99
CA ASP A 74 -1.07 -15.61 4.37
C ASP A 74 -0.61 -16.93 4.96
N LYS A 75 -0.10 -16.94 6.20
CA LYS A 75 0.45 -18.15 6.82
C LYS A 75 -0.66 -19.08 7.30
N GLU A 76 -1.75 -18.52 7.71
CA GLU A 76 -2.95 -19.18 8.20
C GLU A 76 -3.85 -19.65 7.03
N ASN A 77 -3.50 -19.27 5.79
CA ASN A 77 -4.23 -19.50 4.54
C ASN A 77 -5.56 -18.77 4.45
N ASP A 78 -5.65 -17.61 5.06
CA ASP A 78 -6.80 -16.75 4.92
C ASP A 78 -6.89 -16.14 3.51
N SER A 79 -8.11 -15.80 3.13
CA SER A 79 -8.34 -15.14 1.85
C SER A 79 -7.81 -13.69 1.89
N LEU A 80 -7.00 -13.33 0.92
CA LEU A 80 -6.45 -12.00 0.82
C LEU A 80 -7.34 -11.06 0.02
N THR A 81 -7.47 -9.83 0.51
CA THR A 81 -8.10 -8.72 -0.20
C THR A 81 -7.07 -7.63 -0.44
N TYR A 82 -7.03 -7.10 -1.66
CA TYR A 82 -6.10 -6.06 -2.08
C TYR A 82 -6.85 -4.76 -2.31
N VAL A 83 -6.40 -3.70 -1.63
CA VAL A 83 -6.92 -2.35 -1.80
C VAL A 83 -5.82 -1.49 -2.42
N TRP A 84 -6.13 -0.84 -3.54
CA TRP A 84 -5.17 -0.08 -4.32
C TRP A 84 -5.58 1.38 -4.41
N GLU A 85 -4.62 2.28 -4.26
CA GLU A 85 -4.83 3.70 -4.52
C GLU A 85 -3.59 4.36 -5.15
N VAL A 86 -3.82 5.36 -5.98
CA VAL A 86 -2.78 6.21 -6.52
C VAL A 86 -2.89 7.59 -5.88
N LEU A 87 -1.79 8.09 -5.35
CA LEU A 87 -1.69 9.45 -4.85
C LEU A 87 -0.66 10.23 -5.69
N LYS A 88 -0.80 11.55 -5.75
CA LYS A 88 0.30 12.41 -6.17
C LYS A 88 1.46 12.25 -5.17
N GLU A 89 2.69 12.44 -5.59
CA GLU A 89 3.82 12.44 -4.66
C GLU A 89 3.70 13.64 -3.70
N ALA A 90 4.08 13.43 -2.43
CA ALA A 90 4.02 14.47 -1.41
C ALA A 90 5.01 15.61 -1.75
N THR A 91 4.51 16.84 -1.78
CA THR A 91 5.33 18.05 -1.99
C THR A 91 5.63 18.78 -0.70
N VAL A 92 4.86 18.51 0.36
CA VAL A 92 5.05 19.08 1.69
C VAL A 92 5.49 17.98 2.62
N LEU A 93 6.71 18.09 3.11
CA LEU A 93 7.27 17.16 4.10
C LEU A 93 7.29 17.85 5.46
N GLY A 94 6.59 17.31 6.43
CA GLY A 94 6.62 17.77 7.81
C GLY A 94 7.96 17.49 8.47
N PHE A 95 8.32 18.28 9.45
CA PHE A 95 9.51 18.10 10.24
C PHE A 95 9.14 17.95 11.72
N GLY A 96 9.65 16.88 12.35
CA GLY A 96 9.52 16.71 13.79
C GLY A 96 8.10 16.56 14.32
N GLY A 97 7.17 15.96 13.56
CA GLY A 97 5.77 15.76 13.96
C GLY A 97 4.82 16.89 13.54
N SER A 98 5.29 17.82 12.68
CA SER A 98 4.42 18.79 12.03
C SER A 98 3.36 18.10 11.17
N TYR A 99 2.20 18.75 11.03
CA TYR A 99 1.13 18.27 10.17
C TYR A 99 1.61 18.14 8.70
N GLU A 100 1.41 16.95 8.15
CA GLU A 100 1.59 16.69 6.71
C GLU A 100 0.22 16.46 6.09
N PRO A 101 -0.17 17.28 5.10
CA PRO A 101 -1.42 17.03 4.39
C PRO A 101 -1.32 15.72 3.61
N ARG A 102 -2.40 14.94 3.61
CA ARG A 102 -2.46 13.77 2.74
C ARG A 102 -2.38 14.22 1.28
N PRO A 103 -1.52 13.60 0.46
CA PRO A 103 -1.47 13.89 -0.97
C PRO A 103 -2.81 13.60 -1.66
N GLU A 104 -3.07 14.36 -2.73
CA GLU A 104 -4.28 14.21 -3.54
C GLU A 104 -4.36 12.82 -4.17
N ARG A 105 -5.51 12.18 -4.03
CA ARG A 105 -5.80 10.90 -4.70
C ARG A 105 -6.09 11.13 -6.18
N VAL A 106 -5.63 10.20 -7.00
CA VAL A 106 -5.85 10.18 -8.45
C VAL A 106 -6.67 8.95 -8.82
N GLY A 107 -7.90 9.16 -9.26
CA GLY A 107 -8.83 8.10 -9.58
C GLY A 107 -9.54 7.51 -8.35
N GLU A 108 -10.18 6.38 -8.55
CA GLU A 108 -10.93 5.67 -7.52
C GLU A 108 -10.05 4.63 -6.80
N VAL A 109 -10.43 4.33 -5.58
CA VAL A 109 -9.87 3.18 -4.85
C VAL A 109 -10.39 1.89 -5.50
N ALA A 110 -9.49 0.98 -5.79
CA ALA A 110 -9.86 -0.34 -6.27
C ALA A 110 -9.71 -1.38 -5.16
N MET A 111 -10.69 -2.25 -5.01
CA MET A 111 -10.67 -3.33 -4.05
C MET A 111 -11.04 -4.65 -4.75
N SER A 112 -10.23 -5.67 -4.59
CA SER A 112 -10.45 -6.99 -5.22
C SER A 112 -9.69 -8.09 -4.48
N ASP A 113 -9.97 -9.33 -4.85
CA ASP A 113 -9.21 -10.53 -4.46
C ASP A 113 -7.97 -10.76 -5.33
N LYS A 114 -7.72 -9.87 -6.30
CA LYS A 114 -6.61 -10.01 -7.25
C LYS A 114 -5.42 -9.19 -6.81
N ASN A 115 -4.26 -9.79 -6.86
CA ASN A 115 -2.97 -9.18 -6.59
C ASN A 115 -2.43 -8.31 -7.74
N VAL A 116 -3.30 -7.97 -8.70
CA VAL A 116 -2.99 -7.16 -9.87
C VAL A 116 -3.97 -6.00 -9.95
N TYR A 117 -3.44 -4.81 -10.27
CA TYR A 117 -4.21 -3.59 -10.49
C TYR A 117 -3.82 -2.95 -11.82
N GLU A 118 -4.82 -2.55 -12.60
CA GLU A 118 -4.61 -1.89 -13.88
C GLU A 118 -5.33 -0.53 -13.91
N THR A 119 -4.62 0.48 -14.37
CA THR A 119 -5.16 1.85 -14.55
C THR A 119 -4.38 2.61 -15.62
N ALA A 120 -4.76 3.86 -15.88
CA ALA A 120 -4.03 4.77 -16.75
C ALA A 120 -4.12 6.20 -16.23
N ILE A 121 -3.00 6.88 -16.14
CA ILE A 121 -2.92 8.27 -15.67
C ILE A 121 -2.57 9.18 -16.84
N LYS A 122 -3.41 10.19 -17.09
CA LYS A 122 -3.30 11.06 -18.26
C LYS A 122 -2.48 12.32 -18.02
N VAL A 123 -2.29 12.71 -16.77
CA VAL A 123 -1.61 13.95 -16.42
C VAL A 123 -0.16 13.65 -16.07
N PRO A 124 0.81 14.28 -16.73
CA PRO A 124 2.21 14.16 -16.34
C PRO A 124 2.45 14.64 -14.92
N GLY A 125 3.36 13.97 -14.21
CA GLY A 125 3.66 14.28 -12.81
C GLY A 125 4.31 13.14 -12.06
N GLU A 126 4.52 13.35 -10.78
CA GLU A 126 5.08 12.36 -9.87
C GLU A 126 3.96 11.76 -9.01
N TYR A 127 3.97 10.45 -8.89
CA TYR A 127 2.91 9.69 -8.26
C TYR A 127 3.47 8.55 -7.43
N ARG A 128 2.63 8.05 -6.52
CA ARG A 128 2.91 6.87 -5.72
C ARG A 128 1.68 5.96 -5.70
N LEU A 129 1.89 4.71 -6.08
CA LEU A 129 0.87 3.67 -5.98
C LEU A 129 1.06 2.94 -4.66
N TYR A 130 -0.03 2.77 -3.93
CA TYR A 130 -0.11 2.00 -2.69
C TYR A 130 -0.95 0.75 -2.89
N VAL A 131 -0.59 -0.29 -2.16
CA VAL A 131 -1.41 -1.48 -1.97
C VAL A 131 -1.49 -1.81 -0.48
N TYR A 132 -2.68 -2.13 -0.04
CA TYR A 132 -2.99 -2.67 1.28
C TYR A 132 -3.47 -4.10 1.07
N VAL A 133 -2.79 -5.06 1.69
CA VAL A 133 -3.11 -6.49 1.61
C VAL A 133 -3.72 -6.90 2.95
N LEU A 134 -5.01 -7.18 2.95
CA LEU A 134 -5.78 -7.55 4.14
C LEU A 134 -5.99 -9.06 4.17
N ASP A 135 -5.91 -9.64 5.37
CA ASP A 135 -6.24 -11.04 5.64
C ASP A 135 -7.72 -11.27 5.99
N ASN A 136 -8.48 -10.17 6.14
CA ASN A 136 -9.87 -10.17 6.58
C ASN A 136 -10.09 -10.63 8.04
N THR A 137 -9.03 -10.87 8.81
CA THR A 137 -9.08 -11.18 10.25
C THR A 137 -8.66 -9.99 11.13
N GLY A 138 -8.24 -8.89 10.50
CA GLY A 138 -7.92 -7.64 11.16
C GLY A 138 -6.46 -7.24 11.08
N PHE A 139 -5.71 -7.87 10.18
CA PHE A 139 -4.34 -7.49 9.88
C PHE A 139 -4.18 -6.98 8.45
N VAL A 140 -3.15 -6.17 8.23
CA VAL A 140 -2.84 -5.59 6.93
C VAL A 140 -1.34 -5.45 6.75
N SER A 141 -0.86 -5.79 5.56
CA SER A 141 0.47 -5.43 5.10
C SER A 141 0.40 -4.44 3.96
N THR A 142 1.39 -3.55 3.86
CA THR A 142 1.38 -2.47 2.88
C THR A 142 2.64 -2.46 2.03
N ALA A 143 2.50 -2.11 0.76
CA ALA A 143 3.62 -1.79 -0.11
C ALA A 143 3.30 -0.55 -0.93
N ASN A 144 4.34 0.12 -1.43
CA ASN A 144 4.17 1.24 -2.33
C ASN A 144 5.31 1.31 -3.36
N ILE A 145 5.05 1.98 -4.48
CA ILE A 145 6.02 2.21 -5.53
C ILE A 145 5.87 3.64 -6.08
N PRO A 146 6.93 4.45 -6.06
CA PRO A 146 6.94 5.75 -6.74
C PRO A 146 7.10 5.54 -8.24
N PHE A 147 6.44 6.39 -9.04
CA PHE A 147 6.59 6.40 -10.48
C PHE A 147 6.33 7.79 -11.05
N GLN A 148 6.84 8.03 -12.25
CA GLN A 148 6.66 9.27 -12.97
C GLN A 148 5.82 9.05 -14.23
N VAL A 149 4.83 9.90 -14.45
CA VAL A 149 4.10 9.98 -15.72
C VAL A 149 4.74 11.09 -16.55
N ILE A 150 5.17 10.75 -17.74
CA ILE A 150 5.86 11.65 -18.70
C ILE A 150 4.99 11.86 -19.95
N ASP A 151 5.25 12.93 -20.69
CA ASP A 151 4.61 13.22 -21.98
C ASP A 151 4.81 12.14 -23.04
#